data_4b9c95bda08d20a52852b32d8fccf76a
#
_entry.id   4b9c95bda08d20a52852b32d8fccf76a
#
_cell.length_a   1.000
_cell.length_b   1.000
_cell.length_c   1.000
_cell.angle_alpha   90.00
_cell.angle_beta   90.00
_cell.angle_gamma   90.00
#
_symmetry.space_group_name_H-M   'P 1'
#
loop_
_entity.id
_entity.type
_entity.pdbx_description
1 polymer ?
#
loop_
_entity_poly.entity_id
_entity_poly.type
_entity_poly.pdbx_seq_one_letter_code
_entity_poly.pdbx_strand_id
1 'polypeptide(L)'
;MAAVCLCLTAQLSAGGDTKTPPPPKGQRVFTCGHSFHVWVVRILDEMAKAAGIEHEIAGASSIGGSRVIQHWDVSEEKNKAKEALRAGKVDVLTLSPIWVVPPKDLKAVTPVPGDTREIIWLPDEGIEKFAKLALEHNPDIRITVQEYWLPNDEYVPVYPLQTRKRFDHDATNLAELRKSQARYDHDVDEFVRAINKRLGKDVIVTVPAGQAVVALREKVVAGKASGLAKQSELFRDSWGHPTAPAQVLATYCHFAIIYRRSPVGLPMPSVLAKNPAYDDKLNRLLQELAWETVCKHPMSGVRAKGGQSAK
;
A
#
# COMPACT_ATOMS: atom_id res chain seq x y z
N MET A 1 65.33 30.61 16.69
CA MET A 1 64.41 29.48 16.96
C MET A 1 63.39 29.48 15.85
N ALA A 2 63.52 28.55 14.89
CA ALA A 2 62.60 28.42 13.75
C ALA A 2 61.61 27.32 14.06
N ALA A 3 60.28 27.65 14.05
CA ALA A 3 59.21 26.70 14.21
C ALA A 3 58.86 26.07 12.85
N VAL A 4 59.07 24.77 12.76
CA VAL A 4 58.66 23.97 11.58
C VAL A 4 57.22 23.58 11.73
N CYS A 5 56.34 24.08 10.84
CA CYS A 5 54.93 23.72 10.74
C CYS A 5 54.83 22.47 9.86
N LEU A 6 54.48 21.31 10.48
CA LEU A 6 54.16 20.07 9.76
C LEU A 6 52.71 20.13 9.28
N CYS A 7 52.51 20.31 7.98
CA CYS A 7 51.21 20.09 7.36
C CYS A 7 50.96 18.58 7.17
N LEU A 8 50.07 17.99 7.97
CA LEU A 8 49.53 16.66 7.69
C LEU A 8 48.50 16.78 6.57
N THR A 9 48.84 16.31 5.39
CA THR A 9 47.84 16.06 4.30
C THR A 9 47.14 14.76 4.58
N ALA A 10 45.89 14.85 5.00
CA ALA A 10 44.98 13.70 5.07
C ALA A 10 44.64 13.28 3.63
N GLN A 11 45.14 12.15 3.19
CA GLN A 11 44.71 11.49 1.95
C GLN A 11 43.33 10.92 2.18
N LEU A 12 42.31 11.54 1.56
CA LEU A 12 41.01 10.97 1.39
C LEU A 12 41.12 9.76 0.45
N SER A 13 41.09 8.57 0.99
CA SER A 13 40.93 7.34 0.23
C SER A 13 39.56 7.34 -0.44
N ALA A 14 39.53 7.68 -1.72
CA ALA A 14 38.35 7.52 -2.58
C ALA A 14 38.21 6.04 -2.96
N GLY A 15 36.95 5.56 -2.93
CA GLY A 15 36.52 4.42 -3.73
C GLY A 15 36.54 3.05 -3.05
N GLY A 16 35.68 2.87 -2.05
CA GLY A 16 35.13 1.54 -1.85
C GLY A 16 34.04 1.32 -2.91
N ASP A 17 34.27 0.39 -3.85
CA ASP A 17 33.24 -0.13 -4.75
C ASP A 17 32.07 -0.59 -3.91
N THR A 18 31.02 0.24 -3.75
CA THR A 18 29.74 -0.15 -3.16
C THR A 18 29.04 -1.02 -4.18
N LYS A 19 29.42 -2.30 -4.24
CA LYS A 19 28.71 -3.29 -5.05
C LYS A 19 27.24 -3.18 -4.73
N THR A 20 26.45 -2.79 -5.71
CA THR A 20 24.99 -2.80 -5.61
C THR A 20 24.55 -4.16 -5.10
N PRO A 21 23.79 -4.26 -4.01
CA PRO A 21 23.33 -5.54 -3.51
C PRO A 21 22.63 -6.30 -4.62
N PRO A 22 22.77 -7.63 -4.69
CA PRO A 22 22.07 -8.42 -5.70
C PRO A 22 20.55 -8.18 -5.56
N PRO A 23 19.81 -8.25 -6.67
CA PRO A 23 18.35 -8.10 -6.61
C PRO A 23 17.75 -9.16 -5.67
N PRO A 24 16.71 -8.82 -4.94
CA PRO A 24 16.03 -9.79 -4.09
C PRO A 24 15.43 -10.92 -4.95
N LYS A 25 15.19 -12.08 -4.33
CA LYS A 25 14.53 -13.21 -4.97
C LYS A 25 13.20 -12.75 -5.58
N GLY A 26 12.90 -13.19 -6.80
CA GLY A 26 11.62 -12.99 -7.45
C GLY A 26 10.47 -13.58 -6.65
N GLN A 27 9.26 -13.08 -6.90
CA GLN A 27 8.05 -13.51 -6.21
C GLN A 27 6.93 -13.77 -7.21
N ARG A 28 6.17 -14.84 -6.98
CA ARG A 28 4.91 -15.12 -7.68
C ARG A 28 3.79 -14.43 -6.91
N VAL A 29 3.23 -13.36 -7.49
CA VAL A 29 2.26 -12.48 -6.82
C VAL A 29 0.86 -12.69 -7.38
N PHE A 30 -0.11 -13.01 -6.51
CA PHE A 30 -1.52 -13.00 -6.85
C PHE A 30 -2.22 -11.80 -6.20
N THR A 31 -3.07 -11.09 -6.93
CA THR A 31 -3.76 -9.91 -6.42
C THR A 31 -5.28 -10.12 -6.35
N CYS A 32 -5.89 -9.79 -5.22
CA CYS A 32 -7.34 -9.69 -5.06
C CYS A 32 -7.68 -8.30 -4.52
N GLY A 33 -8.43 -7.51 -5.29
CA GLY A 33 -8.76 -6.16 -4.88
C GLY A 33 -9.85 -5.51 -5.73
N HIS A 34 -10.08 -4.24 -5.45
CA HIS A 34 -11.07 -3.41 -6.12
C HIS A 34 -10.41 -2.24 -6.87
N SER A 35 -11.19 -1.22 -7.26
CA SER A 35 -10.73 -0.07 -8.06
C SER A 35 -9.56 0.74 -7.44
N PHE A 36 -9.27 0.55 -6.14
CA PHE A 36 -8.13 1.16 -5.44
C PHE A 36 -6.89 0.25 -5.40
N HIS A 37 -6.89 -0.86 -6.15
CA HIS A 37 -5.79 -1.83 -6.14
C HIS A 37 -5.50 -2.46 -7.53
N VAL A 38 -6.50 -2.54 -8.40
CA VAL A 38 -6.44 -3.28 -9.68
C VAL A 38 -5.22 -2.93 -10.55
N TRP A 39 -4.70 -1.73 -10.47
CA TRP A 39 -3.55 -1.24 -11.23
C TRP A 39 -2.19 -1.69 -10.65
N VAL A 40 -2.15 -2.16 -9.40
CA VAL A 40 -0.91 -2.64 -8.74
C VAL A 40 -0.25 -3.73 -9.55
N VAL A 41 -1.00 -4.67 -10.09
CA VAL A 41 -0.48 -5.82 -10.89
C VAL A 41 0.53 -5.36 -11.93
N ARG A 42 0.12 -4.42 -12.79
CA ARG A 42 0.93 -3.99 -13.93
C ARG A 42 2.06 -3.04 -13.51
N ILE A 43 1.78 -2.10 -12.60
CA ILE A 43 2.79 -1.12 -12.18
C ILE A 43 3.88 -1.81 -11.37
N LEU A 44 3.53 -2.79 -10.53
CA LEU A 44 4.49 -3.56 -9.74
C LEU A 44 5.40 -4.41 -10.63
N ASP A 45 4.85 -5.06 -11.66
CA ASP A 45 5.62 -5.83 -12.64
C ASP A 45 6.63 -4.93 -13.37
N GLU A 46 6.23 -3.75 -13.82
CA GLU A 46 7.12 -2.76 -14.43
C GLU A 46 8.24 -2.33 -13.47
N MET A 47 7.91 -2.03 -12.21
CA MET A 47 8.88 -1.65 -11.19
C MET A 47 9.87 -2.78 -10.87
N ALA A 48 9.40 -4.01 -10.77
CA ALA A 48 10.25 -5.17 -10.49
C ALA A 48 11.22 -5.43 -11.65
N LYS A 49 10.76 -5.38 -12.89
CA LYS A 49 11.61 -5.48 -14.09
C LYS A 49 12.68 -4.39 -14.12
N ALA A 50 12.30 -3.15 -13.84
CA ALA A 50 13.24 -2.03 -13.77
C ALA A 50 14.28 -2.19 -12.65
N ALA A 51 13.94 -2.91 -11.57
CA ALA A 51 14.82 -3.24 -10.47
C ALA A 51 15.71 -4.49 -10.73
N GLY A 52 15.57 -5.15 -11.87
CA GLY A 52 16.25 -6.41 -12.18
C GLY A 52 15.76 -7.59 -11.33
N ILE A 53 14.47 -7.56 -10.90
CA ILE A 53 13.85 -8.59 -10.07
C ILE A 53 12.98 -9.47 -10.96
N GLU A 54 13.16 -10.78 -10.87
CA GLU A 54 12.21 -11.74 -11.46
C GLU A 54 10.88 -11.63 -10.71
N HIS A 55 9.85 -11.17 -11.42
CA HIS A 55 8.48 -11.05 -10.91
C HIS A 55 7.55 -11.87 -11.78
N GLU A 56 6.71 -12.67 -11.16
CA GLU A 56 5.68 -13.45 -11.84
C GLU A 56 4.30 -12.98 -11.39
N ILE A 57 3.45 -12.63 -12.33
CA ILE A 57 2.03 -12.40 -12.09
C ILE A 57 1.34 -13.76 -12.00
N ALA A 58 1.18 -14.30 -10.80
CA ALA A 58 0.49 -15.58 -10.57
C ALA A 58 -1.01 -15.50 -10.87
N GLY A 59 -1.56 -14.30 -10.88
CA GLY A 59 -2.94 -14.03 -11.26
C GLY A 59 -3.49 -12.74 -10.62
N ALA A 60 -4.71 -12.39 -11.05
CA ALA A 60 -5.41 -11.23 -10.52
C ALA A 60 -6.92 -11.44 -10.50
N SER A 61 -7.58 -10.91 -9.48
CA SER A 61 -9.03 -10.81 -9.37
C SER A 61 -9.42 -9.40 -8.98
N SER A 62 -10.38 -8.81 -9.71
CA SER A 62 -10.87 -7.46 -9.45
C SER A 62 -12.38 -7.46 -9.38
N ILE A 63 -12.93 -6.99 -8.26
CA ILE A 63 -14.37 -6.79 -8.05
C ILE A 63 -14.56 -5.36 -7.56
N GLY A 64 -15.34 -4.54 -8.27
CA GLY A 64 -15.57 -3.14 -7.93
C GLY A 64 -16.15 -2.96 -6.53
N GLY A 65 -15.52 -2.12 -5.70
CA GLY A 65 -15.98 -1.82 -4.34
C GLY A 65 -16.06 -3.03 -3.40
N SER A 66 -15.26 -4.08 -3.65
CA SER A 66 -15.34 -5.34 -2.91
C SER A 66 -14.62 -5.30 -1.56
N ARG A 67 -15.11 -6.17 -0.70
CA ARG A 67 -14.38 -6.73 0.44
C ARG A 67 -13.69 -8.03 0.02
N VAL A 68 -12.76 -8.53 0.82
CA VAL A 68 -12.03 -9.77 0.49
C VAL A 68 -12.95 -10.99 0.51
N ILE A 69 -13.97 -11.01 1.39
CA ILE A 69 -14.93 -12.12 1.42
C ILE A 69 -15.63 -12.34 0.06
N GLN A 70 -15.91 -11.28 -0.70
CA GLN A 70 -16.52 -11.41 -2.01
C GLN A 70 -15.59 -12.10 -3.03
N HIS A 71 -14.27 -11.89 -2.92
CA HIS A 71 -13.29 -12.64 -3.71
C HIS A 71 -13.19 -14.12 -3.32
N TRP A 72 -13.46 -14.44 -2.06
CA TRP A 72 -13.54 -15.82 -1.59
C TRP A 72 -14.80 -16.53 -2.09
N ASP A 73 -15.95 -15.86 -2.06
CA ASP A 73 -17.26 -16.46 -2.35
C ASP A 73 -17.56 -16.63 -3.84
N VAL A 74 -16.91 -15.85 -4.73
CA VAL A 74 -17.10 -16.05 -6.16
C VAL A 74 -16.55 -17.41 -6.62
N SER A 75 -17.15 -17.94 -7.72
CA SER A 75 -16.74 -19.21 -8.30
C SER A 75 -15.26 -19.19 -8.74
N GLU A 76 -14.61 -20.35 -8.70
CA GLU A 76 -13.20 -20.48 -9.10
C GLU A 76 -12.97 -20.22 -10.60
N GLU A 77 -14.01 -20.26 -11.41
CA GLU A 77 -13.95 -19.83 -12.80
C GLU A 77 -13.68 -18.33 -12.94
N LYS A 78 -14.26 -17.52 -12.03
CA LYS A 78 -14.14 -16.06 -12.01
C LYS A 78 -12.93 -15.57 -11.23
N ASN A 79 -12.50 -16.33 -10.20
CA ASN A 79 -11.35 -16.00 -9.37
C ASN A 79 -10.48 -17.23 -9.12
N LYS A 80 -9.33 -17.31 -9.80
CA LYS A 80 -8.38 -18.41 -9.71
C LYS A 80 -7.50 -18.39 -8.45
N ALA A 81 -7.73 -17.48 -7.49
CA ALA A 81 -6.88 -17.35 -6.30
C ALA A 81 -6.85 -18.66 -5.49
N LYS A 82 -8.00 -19.27 -5.21
CA LYS A 82 -8.05 -20.52 -4.44
C LYS A 82 -7.33 -21.67 -5.15
N GLU A 83 -7.48 -21.78 -6.47
CA GLU A 83 -6.77 -22.78 -7.30
C GLU A 83 -5.25 -22.56 -7.24
N ALA A 84 -4.79 -21.30 -7.45
CA ALA A 84 -3.37 -20.98 -7.42
C ALA A 84 -2.74 -21.21 -6.04
N LEU A 85 -3.46 -20.91 -4.96
CA LEU A 85 -3.02 -21.15 -3.58
C LEU A 85 -2.90 -22.66 -3.28
N ARG A 86 -3.91 -23.48 -3.64
CA ARG A 86 -3.85 -24.94 -3.48
C ARG A 86 -2.70 -25.58 -4.27
N ALA A 87 -2.37 -25.00 -5.41
CA ALA A 87 -1.23 -25.47 -6.21
C ALA A 87 0.14 -25.04 -5.63
N GLY A 88 0.20 -24.28 -4.55
CA GLY A 88 1.45 -23.73 -3.99
C GLY A 88 2.18 -22.77 -4.93
N LYS A 89 1.47 -22.16 -5.89
CA LYS A 89 2.05 -21.30 -6.94
C LYS A 89 2.02 -19.81 -6.59
N VAL A 90 1.80 -19.46 -5.35
CA VAL A 90 1.74 -18.07 -4.87
C VAL A 90 2.74 -17.89 -3.73
N ASP A 91 3.65 -16.94 -3.87
CA ASP A 91 4.59 -16.54 -2.82
C ASP A 91 4.07 -15.35 -2.02
N VAL A 92 3.31 -14.47 -2.69
CA VAL A 92 2.66 -13.32 -2.07
C VAL A 92 1.23 -13.19 -2.57
N LEU A 93 0.26 -13.14 -1.66
CA LEU A 93 -1.11 -12.78 -1.94
C LEU A 93 -1.35 -11.33 -1.50
N THR A 94 -1.77 -10.46 -2.41
CA THR A 94 -2.12 -9.08 -2.05
C THR A 94 -3.63 -8.92 -1.98
N LEU A 95 -4.11 -8.36 -0.87
CA LEU A 95 -5.53 -8.15 -0.60
C LEU A 95 -5.79 -6.64 -0.40
N SER A 96 -6.89 -6.15 -0.95
CA SER A 96 -7.31 -4.76 -0.76
C SER A 96 -8.79 -4.71 -0.42
N PRO A 97 -9.15 -4.79 0.87
CA PRO A 97 -10.51 -4.58 1.32
C PRO A 97 -10.87 -3.09 1.33
N ILE A 98 -12.12 -2.79 1.06
CA ILE A 98 -12.62 -1.41 1.26
C ILE A 98 -12.69 -1.07 2.75
N TRP A 99 -13.21 -2.00 3.56
CA TRP A 99 -13.26 -1.93 5.02
C TRP A 99 -12.99 -3.31 5.60
N VAL A 100 -12.23 -3.37 6.67
CA VAL A 100 -11.91 -4.65 7.35
C VAL A 100 -12.76 -4.85 8.61
N VAL A 101 -13.03 -3.76 9.33
CA VAL A 101 -13.80 -3.75 10.58
C VAL A 101 -14.73 -2.54 10.58
N PRO A 102 -16.00 -2.69 10.97
CA PRO A 102 -16.85 -1.53 11.20
C PRO A 102 -16.32 -0.76 12.42
N PRO A 103 -16.33 0.58 12.39
CA PRO A 103 -15.97 1.38 13.56
C PRO A 103 -16.86 1.03 14.75
N LYS A 104 -16.26 0.91 15.93
CA LYS A 104 -16.92 0.46 17.16
C LYS A 104 -18.04 1.37 17.64
N ASP A 105 -18.02 2.63 17.25
CA ASP A 105 -18.95 3.69 17.67
C ASP A 105 -19.99 4.07 16.61
N LEU A 106 -20.04 3.35 15.49
CA LEU A 106 -21.13 3.50 14.56
C LEU A 106 -22.40 2.92 15.18
N LYS A 107 -23.32 3.83 15.50
CA LYS A 107 -24.72 3.45 15.66
C LYS A 107 -25.14 2.78 14.35
N ALA A 108 -25.66 1.58 14.44
CA ALA A 108 -26.10 0.81 13.29
C ALA A 108 -26.79 1.72 12.28
N VAL A 109 -26.18 1.96 11.15
CA VAL A 109 -26.86 2.62 10.04
C VAL A 109 -27.93 1.64 9.60
N THR A 110 -29.18 2.05 9.63
CA THR A 110 -30.30 1.20 9.20
C THR A 110 -30.01 0.74 7.77
N PRO A 111 -29.95 -0.57 7.52
CA PRO A 111 -29.72 -1.07 6.16
C PRO A 111 -30.75 -0.48 5.22
N VAL A 112 -30.34 -0.01 4.06
CA VAL A 112 -31.28 0.39 3.02
C VAL A 112 -31.92 -0.88 2.47
N PRO A 113 -33.25 -1.04 2.52
CA PRO A 113 -33.91 -2.25 2.02
C PRO A 113 -33.48 -2.54 0.58
N GLY A 114 -33.08 -3.79 0.30
CA GLY A 114 -32.59 -4.22 -1.00
C GLY A 114 -31.12 -3.94 -1.29
N ASP A 115 -30.37 -3.39 -0.33
CA ASP A 115 -28.92 -3.18 -0.45
C ASP A 115 -28.18 -4.45 -0.01
N THR A 116 -27.58 -5.16 -0.97
CA THR A 116 -26.74 -6.35 -0.71
C THR A 116 -25.44 -6.03 0.03
N ARG A 117 -25.21 -4.75 0.41
CA ARG A 117 -24.02 -4.25 1.10
C ARG A 117 -24.07 -4.34 2.63
N GLU A 118 -25.07 -5.00 3.21
CA GLU A 118 -25.12 -5.30 4.66
C GLU A 118 -23.84 -5.95 5.20
N ILE A 119 -23.13 -6.64 4.32
CA ILE A 119 -21.86 -7.33 4.61
C ILE A 119 -20.73 -6.38 5.05
N ILE A 120 -20.78 -5.09 4.69
CA ILE A 120 -19.69 -4.14 5.04
C ILE A 120 -19.56 -3.87 6.54
N TRP A 121 -20.57 -4.20 7.33
CA TRP A 121 -20.60 -3.99 8.78
C TRP A 121 -20.02 -5.15 9.60
N LEU A 122 -19.69 -6.26 8.95
CA LEU A 122 -19.06 -7.40 9.60
C LEU A 122 -17.54 -7.38 9.38
N PRO A 123 -16.73 -7.94 10.29
CA PRO A 123 -15.32 -8.18 10.04
C PRO A 123 -15.10 -8.94 8.72
N ASP A 124 -14.06 -8.59 7.97
CA ASP A 124 -13.79 -9.25 6.67
C ASP A 124 -13.16 -10.63 6.85
N GLU A 125 -13.99 -11.67 7.04
CA GLU A 125 -13.54 -13.04 7.22
C GLU A 125 -12.76 -13.60 6.02
N GLY A 126 -12.88 -13.00 4.84
CA GLY A 126 -12.20 -13.45 3.63
C GLY A 126 -10.69 -13.42 3.78
N ILE A 127 -10.15 -12.47 4.53
CA ILE A 127 -8.70 -12.35 4.79
C ILE A 127 -8.19 -13.61 5.52
N GLU A 128 -8.88 -14.01 6.59
CA GLU A 128 -8.47 -15.20 7.36
C GLU A 128 -8.69 -16.51 6.58
N LYS A 129 -9.79 -16.61 5.81
CA LYS A 129 -10.07 -17.78 4.95
C LYS A 129 -8.97 -17.99 3.90
N PHE A 130 -8.56 -16.94 3.20
CA PHE A 130 -7.44 -17.00 2.26
C PHE A 130 -6.13 -17.35 2.95
N ALA A 131 -5.86 -16.77 4.13
CA ALA A 131 -4.63 -17.03 4.86
C ALA A 131 -4.52 -18.49 5.32
N LYS A 132 -5.60 -19.08 5.81
CA LYS A 132 -5.65 -20.50 6.19
C LYS A 132 -5.37 -21.40 4.99
N LEU A 133 -6.12 -21.21 3.88
CA LEU A 133 -5.90 -21.97 2.65
C LEU A 133 -4.47 -21.85 2.13
N ALA A 134 -3.94 -20.62 2.14
CA ALA A 134 -2.60 -20.36 1.65
C ALA A 134 -1.52 -21.08 2.47
N LEU A 135 -1.63 -21.04 3.81
CA LEU A 135 -0.68 -21.69 4.72
C LEU A 135 -0.71 -23.22 4.64
N GLU A 136 -1.85 -23.83 4.33
CA GLU A 136 -1.98 -25.28 4.12
C GLU A 136 -1.11 -25.77 2.97
N HIS A 137 -0.87 -24.94 1.94
CA HIS A 137 -0.18 -25.34 0.72
C HIS A 137 1.17 -24.66 0.52
N ASN A 138 1.42 -23.54 1.19
CA ASN A 138 2.70 -22.84 1.18
C ASN A 138 2.96 -22.22 2.56
N PRO A 139 3.73 -22.89 3.45
CA PRO A 139 4.02 -22.37 4.78
C PRO A 139 4.84 -21.06 4.78
N ASP A 140 5.50 -20.74 3.67
CA ASP A 140 6.31 -19.52 3.51
C ASP A 140 5.60 -18.39 2.80
N ILE A 141 4.30 -18.55 2.53
CA ILE A 141 3.49 -17.49 1.91
C ILE A 141 3.51 -16.23 2.75
N ARG A 142 3.45 -15.10 2.07
CA ARG A 142 3.21 -13.78 2.68
C ARG A 142 1.90 -13.21 2.15
N ILE A 143 1.16 -12.56 3.02
CA ILE A 143 -0.11 -11.93 2.66
C ILE A 143 0.00 -10.45 3.00
N THR A 144 -0.42 -9.59 2.08
CA THR A 144 -0.47 -8.16 2.33
C THR A 144 -1.92 -7.68 2.34
N VAL A 145 -2.26 -6.80 3.28
CA VAL A 145 -3.53 -6.10 3.34
C VAL A 145 -3.25 -4.61 3.11
N GLN A 146 -3.80 -4.06 2.02
CA GLN A 146 -3.63 -2.65 1.71
C GLN A 146 -4.61 -1.81 2.52
N GLU A 147 -4.10 -0.77 3.18
CA GLU A 147 -4.95 0.27 3.76
C GLU A 147 -5.72 1.02 2.66
N TYR A 148 -6.98 1.30 2.96
CA TYR A 148 -7.77 2.23 2.18
C TYR A 148 -7.43 3.67 2.61
N TRP A 149 -7.38 4.61 1.67
CA TRP A 149 -7.27 6.03 2.01
C TRP A 149 -8.65 6.68 2.06
N LEU A 150 -8.86 7.46 3.10
CA LEU A 150 -10.10 8.22 3.26
C LEU A 150 -10.16 9.35 2.22
N PRO A 151 -11.30 9.54 1.54
CA PRO A 151 -11.44 10.59 0.53
C PRO A 151 -11.47 12.00 1.13
N ASN A 152 -11.89 12.13 2.38
CA ASN A 152 -12.03 13.39 3.12
C ASN A 152 -11.73 13.20 4.61
N ASP A 153 -11.85 14.28 5.39
CA ASP A 153 -11.59 14.35 6.83
C ASP A 153 -12.70 13.76 7.72
N GLU A 154 -13.84 13.43 7.16
CA GLU A 154 -14.90 12.76 7.92
C GLU A 154 -14.62 11.26 8.03
N TYR A 155 -14.38 10.77 9.24
CA TYR A 155 -14.38 9.34 9.51
C TYR A 155 -15.82 8.82 9.56
N VAL A 156 -16.46 8.83 8.42
CA VAL A 156 -17.77 8.21 8.26
C VAL A 156 -17.54 6.92 7.49
N PRO A 157 -17.68 5.75 8.14
CA PRO A 157 -17.60 4.46 7.47
C PRO A 157 -18.86 4.21 6.63
N VAL A 158 -19.40 5.27 6.08
CA VAL A 158 -20.52 5.20 5.16
C VAL A 158 -19.94 5.10 3.77
N TYR A 159 -20.22 4.00 3.12
CA TYR A 159 -19.91 3.84 1.71
C TYR A 159 -20.41 5.08 0.94
N PRO A 160 -19.59 5.79 0.19
CA PRO A 160 -19.96 7.07 -0.44
C PRO A 160 -21.23 6.99 -1.29
N LEU A 161 -21.53 5.81 -1.86
CA LEU A 161 -22.76 5.56 -2.62
C LEU A 161 -24.05 5.69 -1.78
N GLN A 162 -24.00 5.45 -0.47
CA GLN A 162 -25.18 5.53 0.39
C GLN A 162 -25.56 6.98 0.72
N THR A 163 -24.55 7.84 0.90
CA THR A 163 -24.81 9.24 1.24
C THR A 163 -25.08 10.11 0.03
N ARG A 164 -24.73 9.64 -1.19
CA ARG A 164 -24.66 10.47 -2.41
C ARG A 164 -23.83 11.75 -2.21
N LYS A 165 -23.08 11.84 -1.12
CA LYS A 165 -22.25 12.98 -0.79
C LYS A 165 -21.05 13.02 -1.75
N ARG A 166 -20.84 14.14 -2.39
CA ARG A 166 -19.63 14.41 -3.16
C ARG A 166 -18.64 15.06 -2.22
N PHE A 167 -17.43 14.50 -2.14
CA PHE A 167 -16.36 15.08 -1.34
C PHE A 167 -15.57 16.07 -2.17
N ASP A 168 -15.33 17.24 -1.59
CA ASP A 168 -14.39 18.23 -2.13
C ASP A 168 -13.01 17.95 -1.50
N HIS A 169 -12.14 17.39 -2.31
CA HIS A 169 -10.80 17.05 -1.85
C HIS A 169 -9.97 18.27 -1.49
N ASP A 170 -10.20 19.41 -2.15
CA ASP A 170 -9.43 20.63 -1.91
C ASP A 170 -9.90 21.36 -0.64
N ALA A 171 -11.15 21.17 -0.24
CA ALA A 171 -11.69 21.68 1.01
C ALA A 171 -11.39 20.77 2.23
N THR A 172 -10.77 19.61 2.03
CA THR A 172 -10.46 18.67 3.10
C THR A 172 -9.47 19.25 4.11
N ASN A 173 -9.83 19.23 5.40
CA ASN A 173 -8.94 19.57 6.49
C ASN A 173 -7.93 18.44 6.74
N LEU A 174 -6.66 18.66 6.37
CA LEU A 174 -5.62 17.63 6.46
C LEU A 174 -5.31 17.20 7.89
N ALA A 175 -5.46 18.08 8.88
CA ALA A 175 -5.22 17.71 10.29
C ALA A 175 -6.29 16.74 10.78
N GLU A 176 -7.56 16.98 10.43
CA GLU A 176 -8.65 16.06 10.77
C GLU A 176 -8.59 14.78 9.92
N LEU A 177 -8.26 14.88 8.62
CA LEU A 177 -8.02 13.71 7.77
C LEU A 177 -6.95 12.79 8.37
N ARG A 178 -5.82 13.35 8.84
CA ARG A 178 -4.75 12.59 9.48
C ARG A 178 -5.25 11.82 10.71
N LYS A 179 -6.05 12.46 11.56
CA LYS A 179 -6.65 11.81 12.74
C LYS A 179 -7.60 10.67 12.35
N SER A 180 -8.47 10.95 11.37
CA SER A 180 -9.42 9.96 10.86
C SER A 180 -8.73 8.77 10.21
N GLN A 181 -7.71 9.03 9.38
CA GLN A 181 -6.89 7.99 8.77
C GLN A 181 -6.16 7.16 9.83
N ALA A 182 -5.50 7.80 10.80
CA ALA A 182 -4.79 7.08 11.86
C ALA A 182 -5.71 6.17 12.68
N ARG A 183 -6.97 6.59 12.90
CA ARG A 183 -7.97 5.74 13.55
C ARG A 183 -8.31 4.52 12.71
N TYR A 184 -8.55 4.70 11.40
CA TYR A 184 -8.80 3.61 10.46
C TYR A 184 -7.61 2.64 10.41
N ASP A 185 -6.38 3.16 10.31
CA ASP A 185 -5.16 2.38 10.25
C ASP A 185 -4.96 1.53 11.50
N HIS A 186 -5.25 2.12 12.67
CA HIS A 186 -5.24 1.39 13.95
C HIS A 186 -6.21 0.20 13.94
N ASP A 187 -7.45 0.40 13.46
CA ASP A 187 -8.45 -0.66 13.40
C ASP A 187 -8.04 -1.78 12.43
N VAL A 188 -7.42 -1.44 11.31
CA VAL A 188 -6.85 -2.42 10.34
C VAL A 188 -5.74 -3.23 11.00
N ASP A 189 -4.81 -2.56 11.67
CA ASP A 189 -3.68 -3.21 12.34
C ASP A 189 -4.14 -4.16 13.45
N GLU A 190 -5.09 -3.74 14.30
CA GLU A 190 -5.65 -4.60 15.35
C GLU A 190 -6.35 -5.83 14.74
N PHE A 191 -7.08 -5.64 13.65
CA PHE A 191 -7.73 -6.74 12.95
C PHE A 191 -6.70 -7.72 12.38
N VAL A 192 -5.64 -7.25 11.72
CA VAL A 192 -4.56 -8.08 11.18
C VAL A 192 -3.82 -8.81 12.29
N ARG A 193 -3.49 -8.14 13.41
CA ARG A 193 -2.85 -8.77 14.58
C ARG A 193 -3.71 -9.90 15.15
N ALA A 194 -5.03 -9.67 15.26
CA ALA A 194 -5.95 -10.67 15.76
C ALA A 194 -6.00 -11.93 14.87
N ILE A 195 -5.96 -11.75 13.54
CA ILE A 195 -5.89 -12.89 12.59
C ILE A 195 -4.55 -13.62 12.74
N ASN A 196 -3.42 -12.91 12.70
CA ASN A 196 -2.09 -13.50 12.85
C ASN A 196 -1.98 -14.31 14.16
N LYS A 197 -2.53 -13.77 15.26
CA LYS A 197 -2.59 -14.49 16.56
C LYS A 197 -3.38 -15.80 16.45
N ARG A 198 -4.53 -15.81 15.76
CA ARG A 198 -5.32 -17.05 15.57
C ARG A 198 -4.63 -18.05 14.65
N LEU A 199 -3.85 -17.57 13.68
CA LEU A 199 -3.05 -18.39 12.77
C LEU A 199 -1.76 -18.93 13.44
N GLY A 200 -1.37 -18.39 14.59
CA GLY A 200 -0.11 -18.72 15.28
C GLY A 200 1.14 -18.27 14.52
N LYS A 201 1.00 -17.37 13.53
CA LYS A 201 2.09 -16.91 12.65
C LYS A 201 1.82 -15.51 12.13
N ASP A 202 2.86 -14.66 12.08
CA ASP A 202 2.81 -13.33 11.50
C ASP A 202 2.95 -13.40 9.96
N VAL A 203 1.92 -13.95 9.30
CA VAL A 203 1.89 -14.15 7.85
C VAL A 203 1.30 -12.96 7.11
N ILE A 204 0.45 -12.17 7.76
CA ILE A 204 -0.22 -11.00 7.18
C ILE A 204 0.49 -9.74 7.64
N VAL A 205 0.80 -8.87 6.68
CA VAL A 205 1.38 -7.55 6.91
C VAL A 205 0.50 -6.47 6.29
N THR A 206 0.56 -5.24 6.83
CA THR A 206 -0.20 -4.09 6.33
C THR A 206 0.63 -3.29 5.33
N VAL A 207 0.01 -2.92 4.21
CA VAL A 207 0.58 -1.95 3.25
C VAL A 207 0.01 -0.57 3.57
N PRO A 208 0.82 0.36 4.10
CA PRO A 208 0.36 1.66 4.61
C PRO A 208 0.10 2.67 3.47
N ALA A 209 -0.70 2.27 2.48
CA ALA A 209 -1.02 3.10 1.32
C ALA A 209 -1.89 4.30 1.70
N GLY A 210 -2.78 4.14 2.68
CA GLY A 210 -3.61 5.22 3.20
C GLY A 210 -2.78 6.34 3.82
N GLN A 211 -1.86 5.99 4.70
CA GLN A 211 -0.93 6.93 5.34
C GLN A 211 -0.03 7.64 4.31
N ALA A 212 0.48 6.89 3.33
CA ALA A 212 1.30 7.46 2.26
C ALA A 212 0.53 8.49 1.41
N VAL A 213 -0.74 8.21 1.08
CA VAL A 213 -1.60 9.15 0.34
C VAL A 213 -1.87 10.42 1.16
N VAL A 214 -2.12 10.30 2.47
CA VAL A 214 -2.25 11.49 3.34
C VAL A 214 -0.97 12.31 3.34
N ALA A 215 0.19 11.68 3.47
CA ALA A 215 1.48 12.37 3.42
C ALA A 215 1.72 13.07 2.07
N LEU A 216 1.30 12.47 0.94
CA LEU A 216 1.37 13.11 -0.36
C LEU A 216 0.45 14.33 -0.45
N ARG A 217 -0.80 14.25 0.05
CA ARG A 217 -1.73 15.39 0.10
C ARG A 217 -1.11 16.58 0.83
N GLU A 218 -0.42 16.33 1.95
CA GLU A 218 0.30 17.35 2.70
C GLU A 218 1.43 18.01 1.88
N LYS A 219 2.17 17.21 1.09
CA LYS A 219 3.20 17.75 0.18
C LYS A 219 2.59 18.61 -0.92
N VAL A 220 1.42 18.21 -1.45
CA VAL A 220 0.68 19.00 -2.45
C VAL A 220 0.26 20.35 -1.88
N VAL A 221 -0.40 20.36 -0.71
CA VAL A 221 -0.83 21.61 -0.06
C VAL A 221 0.34 22.50 0.33
N ALA A 222 1.49 21.93 0.68
CA ALA A 222 2.71 22.66 0.98
C ALA A 222 3.46 23.15 -0.27
N GLY A 223 2.96 22.90 -1.51
CA GLY A 223 3.64 23.26 -2.76
C GLY A 223 4.93 22.50 -3.01
N LYS A 224 5.09 21.30 -2.42
CA LYS A 224 6.31 20.48 -2.49
C LYS A 224 6.16 19.24 -3.40
N ALA A 225 5.05 19.12 -4.12
CA ALA A 225 4.81 18.04 -5.07
C ALA A 225 4.85 18.60 -6.50
N SER A 226 5.96 18.40 -7.20
CA SER A 226 6.16 18.92 -8.56
C SER A 226 5.04 18.46 -9.49
N GLY A 227 4.45 19.38 -10.27
CA GLY A 227 3.37 19.10 -11.22
C GLY A 227 2.00 18.84 -10.58
N LEU A 228 1.86 19.02 -9.26
CA LEU A 228 0.61 18.91 -8.52
C LEU A 228 0.34 20.19 -7.72
N ALA A 229 -0.76 20.88 -7.99
CA ALA A 229 -1.14 22.12 -7.34
C ALA A 229 -2.27 21.95 -6.31
N LYS A 230 -3.11 20.93 -6.48
CA LYS A 230 -4.32 20.72 -5.69
C LYS A 230 -4.46 19.25 -5.27
N GLN A 231 -5.09 19.03 -4.12
CA GLN A 231 -5.36 17.67 -3.61
C GLN A 231 -6.27 16.88 -4.57
N SER A 232 -7.21 17.55 -5.22
CA SER A 232 -8.14 16.95 -6.18
C SER A 232 -7.45 16.33 -7.40
N GLU A 233 -6.23 16.75 -7.75
CA GLU A 233 -5.46 16.19 -8.87
C GLU A 233 -4.94 14.77 -8.58
N LEU A 234 -4.96 14.34 -7.32
CA LEU A 234 -4.64 12.96 -6.90
C LEU A 234 -5.79 11.97 -7.19
N PHE A 235 -6.99 12.48 -7.50
CA PHE A 235 -8.20 11.67 -7.60
C PHE A 235 -8.98 11.99 -8.88
N ARG A 236 -9.62 10.95 -9.45
CA ARG A 236 -10.44 11.08 -10.66
C ARG A 236 -11.87 11.55 -10.38
N ASP A 237 -12.32 11.37 -9.15
CA ASP A 237 -13.67 11.64 -8.71
C ASP A 237 -13.73 11.95 -7.22
N SER A 238 -14.91 12.36 -6.77
CA SER A 238 -15.15 12.72 -5.37
C SER A 238 -15.05 11.55 -4.39
N TRP A 239 -14.94 10.30 -4.85
CA TRP A 239 -14.81 9.12 -4.00
C TRP A 239 -13.34 8.75 -3.72
N GLY A 240 -12.42 9.44 -4.39
CA GLY A 240 -11.00 9.23 -4.18
C GLY A 240 -10.38 8.13 -5.05
N HIS A 241 -11.00 7.76 -6.18
CA HIS A 241 -10.33 6.86 -7.13
C HIS A 241 -9.04 7.51 -7.62
N PRO A 242 -7.90 6.81 -7.52
CA PRO A 242 -6.60 7.44 -7.70
C PRO A 242 -6.28 7.78 -9.15
N THR A 243 -5.59 8.91 -9.34
CA THR A 243 -4.83 9.22 -10.56
C THR A 243 -3.43 8.61 -10.50
N ALA A 244 -2.63 8.76 -11.55
CA ALA A 244 -1.31 8.15 -11.65
C ALA A 244 -0.39 8.41 -10.44
N PRO A 245 -0.27 9.62 -9.87
CA PRO A 245 0.58 9.84 -8.71
C PRO A 245 0.21 8.97 -7.48
N ALA A 246 -1.07 8.88 -7.14
CA ALA A 246 -1.53 8.07 -6.02
C ALA A 246 -1.42 6.56 -6.31
N GLN A 247 -1.67 6.12 -7.57
CA GLN A 247 -1.45 4.73 -7.99
C GLN A 247 0.01 4.32 -7.84
N VAL A 248 0.94 5.14 -8.32
CA VAL A 248 2.37 4.88 -8.27
C VAL A 248 2.88 4.88 -6.83
N LEU A 249 2.44 5.84 -6.01
CA LEU A 249 2.80 5.90 -4.59
C LEU A 249 2.40 4.61 -3.85
N ALA A 250 1.14 4.19 -3.97
CA ALA A 250 0.67 2.97 -3.33
C ALA A 250 1.41 1.73 -3.86
N THR A 251 1.76 1.69 -5.17
CA THR A 251 2.54 0.58 -5.72
C THR A 251 3.98 0.59 -5.20
N TYR A 252 4.59 1.74 -4.96
CA TYR A 252 5.89 1.81 -4.29
C TYR A 252 5.84 1.27 -2.86
N CYS A 253 4.73 1.46 -2.13
CA CYS A 253 4.54 0.81 -0.82
C CYS A 253 4.49 -0.73 -0.97
N HIS A 254 3.76 -1.26 -1.96
CA HIS A 254 3.75 -2.69 -2.27
C HIS A 254 5.14 -3.20 -2.64
N PHE A 255 5.86 -2.51 -3.52
CA PHE A 255 7.22 -2.86 -3.91
C PHE A 255 8.13 -2.97 -2.68
N ALA A 256 8.10 -1.95 -1.81
CA ALA A 256 8.93 -1.92 -0.62
C ALA A 256 8.66 -3.11 0.32
N ILE A 257 7.40 -3.51 0.49
CA ILE A 257 7.01 -4.63 1.36
C ILE A 257 7.30 -5.99 0.72
N ILE A 258 6.94 -6.16 -0.56
CA ILE A 258 7.07 -7.45 -1.26
C ILE A 258 8.55 -7.80 -1.42
N TYR A 259 9.39 -6.84 -1.81
CA TYR A 259 10.81 -7.07 -2.07
C TYR A 259 11.71 -6.66 -0.92
N ARG A 260 11.18 -6.07 0.17
CA ARG A 260 11.96 -5.58 1.33
C ARG A 260 13.11 -4.67 0.90
N ARG A 261 12.86 -3.87 -0.12
CA ARG A 261 13.84 -2.99 -0.78
C ARG A 261 13.25 -1.61 -0.99
N SER A 262 14.10 -0.57 -0.82
CA SER A 262 13.70 0.79 -1.12
C SER A 262 13.38 0.95 -2.62
N PRO A 263 12.27 1.60 -2.99
CA PRO A 263 11.97 1.95 -4.36
C PRO A 263 12.77 3.16 -4.86
N VAL A 264 13.51 3.82 -3.96
CA VAL A 264 14.26 5.04 -4.25
C VAL A 264 15.33 4.76 -5.30
N GLY A 265 15.27 5.53 -6.39
CA GLY A 265 16.19 5.38 -7.54
C GLY A 265 15.63 4.52 -8.67
N LEU A 266 14.44 3.97 -8.55
CA LEU A 266 13.76 3.32 -9.69
C LEU A 266 13.38 4.37 -10.75
N PRO A 267 13.40 4.01 -12.04
CA PRO A 267 12.92 4.88 -13.10
C PRO A 267 11.42 5.19 -12.91
N MET A 268 10.98 6.27 -13.52
CA MET A 268 9.57 6.67 -13.50
C MET A 268 8.71 5.63 -14.21
N PRO A 269 7.65 5.11 -13.57
CA PRO A 269 6.73 4.19 -14.22
C PRO A 269 5.98 4.83 -15.39
N SER A 270 5.69 4.01 -16.40
CA SER A 270 5.07 4.46 -17.66
C SER A 270 3.73 5.20 -17.45
N VAL A 271 2.95 4.79 -16.45
CA VAL A 271 1.67 5.44 -16.13
C VAL A 271 1.85 6.88 -15.67
N LEU A 272 2.93 7.18 -14.94
CA LEU A 272 3.26 8.52 -14.47
C LEU A 272 3.86 9.35 -15.62
N ALA A 273 4.75 8.76 -16.41
CA ALA A 273 5.41 9.41 -17.54
C ALA A 273 4.47 9.86 -18.67
N LYS A 274 3.22 9.38 -18.69
CA LYS A 274 2.21 9.80 -19.68
C LYS A 274 1.78 11.27 -19.53
N ASN A 275 1.93 11.85 -18.36
CA ASN A 275 1.61 13.26 -18.12
C ASN A 275 2.91 14.08 -18.12
N PRO A 276 3.13 14.96 -19.10
CA PRO A 276 4.36 15.76 -19.20
C PRO A 276 4.55 16.76 -18.04
N ALA A 277 3.51 17.02 -17.24
CA ALA A 277 3.63 17.84 -16.03
C ALA A 277 4.35 17.11 -14.88
N TYR A 278 4.48 15.78 -14.95
CA TYR A 278 5.14 14.98 -13.91
C TYR A 278 6.60 14.73 -14.27
N ASP A 279 7.47 15.06 -13.36
CA ASP A 279 8.92 15.01 -13.53
C ASP A 279 9.59 14.01 -12.56
N ASP A 280 10.91 13.86 -12.69
CA ASP A 280 11.69 13.00 -11.81
C ASP A 280 11.67 13.47 -10.34
N LYS A 281 11.39 14.76 -10.06
CA LYS A 281 11.26 15.25 -8.68
C LYS A 281 9.99 14.70 -8.03
N LEU A 282 8.88 14.68 -8.78
CA LEU A 282 7.66 14.04 -8.31
C LEU A 282 7.88 12.54 -8.10
N ASN A 283 8.46 11.83 -9.08
CA ASN A 283 8.76 10.42 -8.97
C ASN A 283 9.60 10.11 -7.72
N ARG A 284 10.65 10.89 -7.49
CA ARG A 284 11.53 10.77 -6.32
C ARG A 284 10.77 11.00 -5.01
N LEU A 285 9.92 12.02 -4.96
CA LEU A 285 9.07 12.30 -3.80
C LEU A 285 8.16 11.10 -3.46
N LEU A 286 7.50 10.50 -4.47
CA LEU A 286 6.64 9.34 -4.28
C LEU A 286 7.42 8.14 -3.73
N GLN A 287 8.63 7.89 -4.22
CA GLN A 287 9.53 6.84 -3.73
C GLN A 287 9.93 7.04 -2.27
N GLU A 288 10.32 8.26 -1.91
CA GLU A 288 10.74 8.61 -0.56
C GLU A 288 9.58 8.51 0.43
N LEU A 289 8.40 9.04 0.08
CA LEU A 289 7.19 8.92 0.90
C LEU A 289 6.80 7.46 1.13
N ALA A 290 6.82 6.63 0.09
CA ALA A 290 6.51 5.22 0.22
C ALA A 290 7.48 4.50 1.15
N TRP A 291 8.79 4.71 0.95
CA TRP A 291 9.82 4.08 1.76
C TRP A 291 9.76 4.50 3.23
N GLU A 292 9.64 5.81 3.46
CA GLU A 292 9.53 6.38 4.81
C GLU A 292 8.30 5.82 5.55
N THR A 293 7.13 5.82 4.89
CA THR A 293 5.88 5.34 5.48
C THR A 293 5.96 3.84 5.79
N VAL A 294 6.45 3.04 4.85
CA VAL A 294 6.60 1.59 5.04
C VAL A 294 7.57 1.26 6.18
N CYS A 295 8.73 1.94 6.24
CA CYS A 295 9.71 1.69 7.30
C CYS A 295 9.23 2.09 8.70
N LYS A 296 8.37 3.10 8.81
CA LYS A 296 7.78 3.56 10.07
C LYS A 296 6.60 2.70 10.52
N HIS A 297 5.93 2.02 9.60
CA HIS A 297 4.71 1.27 9.93
C HIS A 297 5.03 -0.02 10.69
N PRO A 298 4.43 -0.25 11.88
CA PRO A 298 4.76 -1.38 12.74
C PRO A 298 4.44 -2.74 12.12
N MET A 299 3.39 -2.82 11.29
CA MET A 299 2.89 -4.05 10.67
C MET A 299 3.38 -4.27 9.24
N SER A 300 4.27 -3.42 8.69
CA SER A 300 4.78 -3.57 7.31
C SER A 300 5.74 -4.76 7.13
N GLY A 301 6.35 -5.23 8.22
CA GLY A 301 7.41 -6.24 8.15
C GLY A 301 8.74 -5.73 7.58
N VAL A 302 8.89 -4.41 7.37
CA VAL A 302 10.09 -3.76 6.82
C VAL A 302 10.64 -2.77 7.84
N ARG A 303 11.99 -2.69 7.92
CA ARG A 303 12.69 -1.69 8.74
C ARG A 303 13.83 -1.09 7.94
N ALA A 304 14.10 0.19 8.10
CA ALA A 304 15.29 0.81 7.55
C ALA A 304 16.54 0.19 8.20
N LYS A 305 17.55 -0.16 7.40
CA LYS A 305 18.84 -0.61 7.93
C LYS A 305 19.46 0.54 8.72
N GLY A 306 19.70 0.36 10.01
CA GLY A 306 20.36 1.36 10.87
C GLY A 306 19.50 1.98 11.97
N GLY A 307 18.20 1.69 12.03
CA GLY A 307 17.36 2.07 13.16
C GLY A 307 17.53 1.11 14.33
N GLN A 308 18.50 1.36 15.21
CA GLN A 308 18.44 0.80 16.56
C GLN A 308 17.18 1.35 17.20
N SER A 309 16.29 0.44 17.60
CA SER A 309 15.13 0.76 18.43
C SER A 309 15.62 1.46 19.69
N ALA A 310 15.32 2.72 19.85
CA ALA A 310 15.41 3.34 21.16
C ALA A 310 14.42 2.56 22.06
N LYS A 311 14.97 1.89 23.06
CA LYS A 311 14.23 1.23 24.12
C LYS A 311 13.54 2.24 25.01
#